data_b4e6ce8cb4d0da008d8242c2bc2016bc
#
_entry.id   b4e6ce8cb4d0da008d8242c2bc2016bc
#
_cell.length_a   1.000
_cell.length_b   1.000
_cell.length_c   1.000
_cell.angle_alpha   90.00
_cell.angle_beta   90.00
_cell.angle_gamma   90.00
#
_symmetry.space_group_name_H-M   'P 1'
#
loop_
_entity.id
_entity.type
_entity.pdbx_description
1 polymer ?
#
loop_
_entity_poly.entity_id
_entity_poly.type
_entity_poly.pdbx_seq_one_letter_code
_entity_poly.pdbx_strand_id
1 'polypeptide(L)'
;MKRIVFFLCTLLCANVLLAQSFFTIGDLTYHVISPTKVEVMKCDTSATSVAIPETVIHEGITYTVHKIGDYQIVSERGITTYYGAFQFCKNLTSITIPNSIVSIGDCAFYGCENLTSITIPNGVESIGQCAFLRCNNLTTVTIPNSVKYIP
;
A
#
# COMPACT_ATOMS: atom_id res chain seq x y z
N MET A 1 -24.48 37.54 -16.14
CA MET A 1 -24.61 36.64 -14.98
C MET A 1 -24.64 35.19 -15.41
N LYS A 2 -23.51 34.61 -15.87
CA LYS A 2 -23.39 33.18 -16.23
C LYS A 2 -21.94 32.70 -16.08
N ARG A 3 -21.33 32.82 -14.88
CA ARG A 3 -19.93 32.34 -14.67
C ARG A 3 -19.67 31.71 -13.30
N ILE A 4 -20.68 31.44 -12.46
CA ILE A 4 -20.46 30.94 -11.08
C ILE A 4 -20.80 29.44 -10.92
N VAL A 5 -21.49 28.82 -11.90
CA VAL A 5 -21.94 27.42 -11.77
C VAL A 5 -20.85 26.40 -12.15
N PHE A 6 -19.83 26.80 -12.91
CA PHE A 6 -18.78 25.86 -13.39
C PHE A 6 -17.72 25.53 -12.33
N PHE A 7 -17.52 26.35 -11.31
CA PHE A 7 -16.44 26.14 -10.33
C PHE A 7 -16.83 25.14 -9.20
N LEU A 8 -18.13 25.03 -8.89
CA LEU A 8 -18.58 24.10 -7.84
C LEU A 8 -18.65 22.65 -8.35
N CYS A 9 -18.93 22.47 -9.63
CA CYS A 9 -19.02 21.14 -10.24
C CYS A 9 -17.66 20.48 -10.43
N THR A 10 -16.62 21.28 -10.72
CA THR A 10 -15.24 20.77 -10.89
C THR A 10 -14.61 20.31 -9.57
N LEU A 11 -14.91 20.96 -8.45
CA LEU A 11 -14.39 20.56 -7.14
C LEU A 11 -15.07 19.29 -6.61
N LEU A 12 -16.36 19.12 -6.88
CA LEU A 12 -17.10 17.90 -6.49
C LEU A 12 -16.72 16.71 -7.37
N CYS A 13 -16.50 16.93 -8.68
CA CYS A 13 -16.03 15.89 -9.60
C CYS A 13 -14.59 15.49 -9.30
N ALA A 14 -13.70 16.40 -8.91
CA ALA A 14 -12.32 16.08 -8.54
C ALA A 14 -12.25 15.18 -7.31
N ASN A 15 -13.09 15.43 -6.29
CA ASN A 15 -13.13 14.58 -5.09
C ASN A 15 -13.75 13.19 -5.36
N VAL A 16 -14.67 13.07 -6.32
CA VAL A 16 -15.24 11.78 -6.73
C VAL A 16 -14.28 11.01 -7.65
N LEU A 17 -13.50 11.71 -8.50
CA LEU A 17 -12.46 11.06 -9.32
C LEU A 17 -11.26 10.59 -8.50
N LEU A 18 -10.86 11.31 -7.45
CA LEU A 18 -9.75 10.93 -6.57
C LEU A 18 -10.04 9.63 -5.80
N ALA A 19 -11.31 9.33 -5.52
CA ALA A 19 -11.70 8.15 -4.74
C ALA A 19 -11.55 6.81 -5.48
N GLN A 20 -11.13 6.79 -6.76
CA GLN A 20 -11.00 5.58 -7.58
C GLN A 20 -9.78 5.58 -8.52
N SER A 21 -8.82 6.49 -8.39
CA SER A 21 -7.69 6.49 -9.30
C SER A 21 -6.59 5.55 -8.84
N PHE A 22 -6.44 4.46 -9.60
CA PHE A 22 -5.31 3.55 -9.51
C PHE A 22 -4.36 3.84 -10.66
N PHE A 23 -3.06 3.76 -10.37
CA PHE A 23 -2.03 3.83 -11.42
C PHE A 23 -0.86 2.94 -11.07
N THR A 24 -0.07 2.54 -12.07
CA THR A 24 1.06 1.62 -11.91
C THR A 24 2.34 2.33 -12.34
N ILE A 25 3.38 2.22 -11.52
CA ILE A 25 4.75 2.64 -11.82
C ILE A 25 5.68 1.48 -11.49
N GLY A 26 6.40 0.97 -12.49
CA GLY A 26 7.22 -0.23 -12.33
C GLY A 26 6.38 -1.41 -11.88
N ASP A 27 6.82 -2.08 -10.83
CA ASP A 27 6.18 -3.28 -10.28
C ASP A 27 5.04 -2.97 -9.31
N LEU A 28 4.76 -1.67 -9.01
CA LEU A 28 3.83 -1.27 -7.97
C LEU A 28 2.60 -0.56 -8.54
N THR A 29 1.43 -0.99 -8.09
CA THR A 29 0.15 -0.30 -8.30
C THR A 29 -0.19 0.51 -7.06
N TYR A 30 -0.56 1.77 -7.28
CA TYR A 30 -0.90 2.74 -6.27
C TYR A 30 -2.38 3.11 -6.33
N HIS A 31 -2.95 3.42 -5.17
CA HIS A 31 -4.28 4.00 -5.03
C HIS A 31 -4.17 5.40 -4.41
N VAL A 32 -4.82 6.39 -5.02
CA VAL A 32 -4.85 7.76 -4.51
C VAL A 32 -5.82 7.85 -3.34
N ILE A 33 -5.29 8.08 -2.14
CA ILE A 33 -6.09 8.19 -0.90
C ILE A 33 -6.36 9.62 -0.47
N SER A 34 -5.62 10.58 -1.04
CA SER A 34 -5.83 12.01 -0.84
C SER A 34 -5.16 12.81 -1.96
N PRO A 35 -5.36 14.12 -2.06
CA PRO A 35 -4.72 14.97 -3.09
C PRO A 35 -3.19 14.89 -3.14
N THR A 36 -2.53 14.43 -2.07
CA THR A 36 -1.06 14.38 -1.95
C THR A 36 -0.53 13.05 -1.45
N LYS A 37 -1.39 12.04 -1.26
CA LYS A 37 -0.99 10.75 -0.69
C LYS A 37 -1.54 9.58 -1.49
N VAL A 38 -0.71 8.54 -1.59
CA VAL A 38 -1.08 7.24 -2.17
C VAL A 38 -0.74 6.11 -1.22
N GLU A 39 -1.39 4.98 -1.43
CA GLU A 39 -1.01 3.71 -0.82
C GLU A 39 -0.58 2.72 -1.90
N VAL A 40 0.33 1.81 -1.55
CA VAL A 40 0.69 0.66 -2.40
C VAL A 40 -0.40 -0.38 -2.24
N MET A 41 -1.06 -0.74 -3.35
CA MET A 41 -2.17 -1.70 -3.34
C MET A 41 -1.80 -3.06 -3.90
N LYS A 42 -0.81 -3.10 -4.78
CA LYS A 42 -0.41 -4.35 -5.43
C LYS A 42 1.04 -4.27 -5.89
N CYS A 43 1.75 -5.39 -5.76
CA CYS A 43 3.05 -5.63 -6.38
C CYS A 43 2.92 -6.67 -7.50
N ASP A 44 3.75 -6.56 -8.54
CA ASP A 44 3.89 -7.65 -9.51
C ASP A 44 4.49 -8.88 -8.81
N THR A 45 3.82 -10.01 -8.90
CA THR A 45 4.24 -11.27 -8.25
C THR A 45 5.52 -11.87 -8.81
N SER A 46 5.99 -11.39 -9.98
CA SER A 46 7.27 -11.77 -10.56
C SER A 46 8.46 -11.00 -9.98
N ALA A 47 8.21 -9.88 -9.26
CA ALA A 47 9.26 -9.06 -8.68
C ALA A 47 10.09 -9.84 -7.66
N THR A 48 11.41 -9.74 -7.78
CA THR A 48 12.36 -10.39 -6.86
C THR A 48 12.93 -9.44 -5.81
N SER A 49 12.95 -8.14 -6.10
CA SER A 49 13.40 -7.08 -5.20
C SER A 49 12.57 -5.84 -5.46
N VAL A 50 12.11 -5.19 -4.43
CA VAL A 50 11.29 -3.97 -4.52
C VAL A 50 11.86 -2.88 -3.61
N ALA A 51 12.01 -1.68 -4.14
CA ALA A 51 12.24 -0.47 -3.37
C ALA A 51 10.99 0.42 -3.49
N ILE A 52 10.22 0.54 -2.41
CA ILE A 52 9.09 1.48 -2.38
C ILE A 52 9.67 2.89 -2.30
N PRO A 53 9.34 3.81 -3.23
CA PRO A 53 9.82 5.18 -3.16
C PRO A 53 9.07 5.99 -2.09
N GLU A 54 9.70 7.04 -1.55
CA GLU A 54 9.00 7.97 -0.64
C GLU A 54 7.90 8.76 -1.34
N THR A 55 8.13 9.09 -2.61
CA THR A 55 7.19 9.85 -3.44
C THR A 55 7.08 9.27 -4.84
N VAL A 56 5.94 9.45 -5.46
CA VAL A 56 5.69 9.12 -6.88
C VAL A 56 5.05 10.30 -7.59
N ILE A 57 5.32 10.43 -8.90
CA ILE A 57 4.71 11.47 -9.73
C ILE A 57 3.75 10.81 -10.71
N HIS A 58 2.50 11.26 -10.70
CA HIS A 58 1.48 10.82 -11.65
C HIS A 58 0.68 12.02 -12.13
N GLU A 59 0.53 12.18 -13.45
CA GLU A 59 -0.16 13.31 -14.10
C GLU A 59 0.31 14.69 -13.60
N GLY A 60 1.62 14.84 -13.32
CA GLY A 60 2.22 16.09 -12.84
C GLY A 60 1.99 16.38 -11.35
N ILE A 61 1.32 15.48 -10.63
CA ILE A 61 1.12 15.59 -9.18
C ILE A 61 2.14 14.70 -8.46
N THR A 62 2.81 15.25 -7.45
CA THR A 62 3.70 14.50 -6.57
C THR A 62 2.91 13.98 -5.37
N TYR A 63 2.90 12.67 -5.20
CA TYR A 63 2.25 11.98 -4.08
C TYR A 63 3.28 11.41 -3.13
N THR A 64 3.06 11.53 -1.83
CA THR A 64 3.80 10.78 -0.81
C THR A 64 3.22 9.38 -0.70
N VAL A 65 4.08 8.36 -0.73
CA VAL A 65 3.67 6.97 -0.49
C VAL A 65 3.54 6.78 1.01
N HIS A 66 2.31 6.64 1.49
CA HIS A 66 1.96 6.80 2.90
C HIS A 66 1.60 5.48 3.59
N LYS A 67 1.15 4.49 2.84
CA LYS A 67 0.68 3.20 3.38
C LYS A 67 1.06 2.05 2.46
N ILE A 68 1.34 0.88 3.03
CA ILE A 68 1.26 -0.40 2.33
C ILE A 68 -0.16 -0.92 2.58
N GLY A 69 -0.98 -0.89 1.53
CA GLY A 69 -2.42 -1.08 1.63
C GLY A 69 -2.86 -2.53 1.69
N ASP A 70 -4.12 -2.67 1.94
CA ASP A 70 -4.90 -3.89 1.88
C ASP A 70 -6.28 -3.56 1.33
N TYR A 71 -6.97 -4.54 0.79
CA TYR A 71 -8.36 -4.40 0.41
C TYR A 71 -9.14 -5.69 0.71
N GLN A 72 -10.43 -5.52 0.86
CA GLN A 72 -11.33 -6.62 1.17
C GLN A 72 -12.32 -6.81 0.03
N ILE A 73 -12.58 -8.06 -0.31
CA ILE A 73 -13.68 -8.43 -1.18
C ILE A 73 -14.69 -9.20 -0.34
N VAL A 74 -15.91 -8.68 -0.28
CA VAL A 74 -17.04 -9.39 0.34
C VAL A 74 -17.81 -10.04 -0.79
N SER A 75 -17.84 -11.38 -0.79
CA SER A 75 -18.62 -12.14 -1.76
C SER A 75 -20.14 -12.01 -1.50
N GLU A 76 -20.97 -12.34 -2.48
CA GLU A 76 -22.43 -12.39 -2.34
C GLU A 76 -22.90 -13.33 -1.19
N ARG A 77 -22.03 -14.26 -0.75
CA ARG A 77 -22.28 -15.17 0.37
C ARG A 77 -21.81 -14.60 1.72
N GLY A 78 -21.39 -13.34 1.78
CA GLY A 78 -20.90 -12.70 2.99
C GLY A 78 -19.48 -13.14 3.43
N ILE A 79 -18.74 -13.87 2.57
CA ILE A 79 -17.35 -14.26 2.87
C ILE A 79 -16.45 -13.06 2.55
N THR A 80 -15.72 -12.59 3.56
CA THR A 80 -14.71 -11.53 3.40
C THR A 80 -13.37 -12.16 3.10
N THR A 81 -12.75 -11.75 1.99
CA THR A 81 -11.38 -12.14 1.62
C THR A 81 -10.50 -10.90 1.67
N TYR A 82 -9.37 -11.00 2.37
CA TYR A 82 -8.38 -9.94 2.52
C TYR A 82 -7.28 -10.10 1.49
N TYR A 83 -6.86 -9.00 0.90
CA TYR A 83 -5.79 -8.95 -0.08
C TYR A 83 -4.78 -7.88 0.34
N GLY A 84 -3.56 -8.29 0.62
CA GLY A 84 -2.46 -7.37 0.92
C GLY A 84 -1.64 -7.02 -0.31
N ALA A 85 -0.96 -5.88 -0.27
CA ALA A 85 -0.23 -5.31 -1.40
C ALA A 85 0.84 -6.25 -1.99
N PHE A 86 1.52 -7.04 -1.17
CA PHE A 86 2.55 -8.00 -1.56
C PHE A 86 2.11 -9.45 -1.35
N GLN A 87 0.81 -9.69 -1.19
CA GLN A 87 0.30 -11.04 -0.97
C GLN A 87 0.70 -11.99 -2.09
N PHE A 88 1.28 -13.14 -1.71
CA PHE A 88 1.78 -14.16 -2.65
C PHE A 88 2.89 -13.70 -3.60
N CYS A 89 3.63 -12.62 -3.29
CA CYS A 89 4.86 -12.28 -3.99
C CYS A 89 5.96 -13.30 -3.61
N LYS A 90 5.81 -14.53 -4.07
CA LYS A 90 6.68 -15.67 -3.68
C LYS A 90 8.12 -15.47 -4.11
N ASN A 91 8.35 -14.72 -5.19
CA ASN A 91 9.69 -14.46 -5.71
C ASN A 91 10.41 -13.32 -4.98
N LEU A 92 9.70 -12.56 -4.15
CA LEU A 92 10.26 -11.43 -3.44
C LEU A 92 11.26 -11.89 -2.37
N THR A 93 12.54 -11.52 -2.55
CA THR A 93 13.63 -11.85 -1.62
C THR A 93 14.02 -10.68 -0.73
N SER A 94 13.80 -9.44 -1.22
CA SER A 94 14.13 -8.21 -0.50
C SER A 94 13.15 -7.09 -0.78
N ILE A 95 12.91 -6.26 0.24
CA ILE A 95 12.10 -5.05 0.10
C ILE A 95 12.69 -3.92 0.94
N THR A 96 12.70 -2.71 0.39
CA THR A 96 13.00 -1.49 1.11
C THR A 96 11.72 -0.68 1.30
N ILE A 97 11.40 -0.36 2.56
CA ILE A 97 10.23 0.42 2.96
C ILE A 97 10.71 1.81 3.38
N PRO A 98 10.19 2.90 2.80
CA PRO A 98 10.62 4.25 3.12
C PRO A 98 10.01 4.75 4.43
N ASN A 99 10.63 5.79 5.04
CA ASN A 99 10.17 6.39 6.30
C ASN A 99 8.81 7.11 6.19
N SER A 100 8.33 7.36 4.97
CA SER A 100 7.00 7.95 4.72
C SER A 100 5.84 7.01 5.03
N ILE A 101 6.10 5.69 5.15
CA ILE A 101 5.06 4.70 5.47
C ILE A 101 4.70 4.79 6.96
N VAL A 102 3.42 4.97 7.24
CA VAL A 102 2.86 5.02 8.60
C VAL A 102 2.08 3.77 8.99
N SER A 103 1.64 2.97 8.02
CA SER A 103 0.92 1.73 8.29
C SER A 103 1.19 0.64 7.26
N ILE A 104 1.18 -0.59 7.73
CA ILE A 104 1.22 -1.82 6.93
C ILE A 104 -0.12 -2.51 7.13
N GLY A 105 -0.84 -2.78 6.05
CA GLY A 105 -2.18 -3.35 6.06
C GLY A 105 -2.25 -4.83 6.38
N ASP A 106 -3.47 -5.36 6.43
CA ASP A 106 -3.74 -6.77 6.64
C ASP A 106 -3.18 -7.62 5.50
N CYS A 107 -2.62 -8.78 5.83
CA CYS A 107 -2.03 -9.71 4.86
C CYS A 107 -0.99 -9.07 3.92
N ALA A 108 -0.42 -7.90 4.24
CA ALA A 108 0.41 -7.11 3.33
C ALA A 108 1.53 -7.92 2.68
N PHE A 109 2.19 -8.82 3.41
CA PHE A 109 3.25 -9.72 2.95
C PHE A 109 2.89 -11.21 3.09
N TYR A 110 1.59 -11.51 3.20
CA TYR A 110 1.14 -12.90 3.36
C TYR A 110 1.66 -13.79 2.22
N GLY A 111 2.36 -14.87 2.56
CA GLY A 111 2.86 -15.83 1.58
C GLY A 111 4.06 -15.33 0.74
N CYS A 112 4.80 -14.31 1.19
CA CYS A 112 6.10 -13.95 0.64
C CYS A 112 7.15 -15.00 1.05
N GLU A 113 7.08 -16.18 0.43
CA GLU A 113 7.78 -17.38 0.88
C GLU A 113 9.30 -17.22 0.87
N ASN A 114 9.86 -16.41 -0.06
CA ASN A 114 11.30 -16.21 -0.23
C ASN A 114 11.86 -14.95 0.45
N LEU A 115 11.02 -14.16 1.11
CA LEU A 115 11.48 -12.98 1.86
C LEU A 115 12.26 -13.43 3.10
N THR A 116 13.53 -13.03 3.21
CA THR A 116 14.45 -13.51 4.28
C THR A 116 14.55 -12.54 5.45
N SER A 117 14.42 -11.25 5.18
CA SER A 117 14.48 -10.20 6.20
C SER A 117 13.62 -9.01 5.80
N ILE A 118 13.14 -8.27 6.78
CA ILE A 118 12.43 -7.02 6.59
C ILE A 118 12.76 -6.04 7.72
N THR A 119 13.00 -4.80 7.37
CA THR A 119 13.18 -3.70 8.32
C THR A 119 11.97 -2.78 8.23
N ILE A 120 11.22 -2.68 9.31
CA ILE A 120 10.09 -1.75 9.43
C ILE A 120 10.64 -0.39 9.85
N PRO A 121 10.39 0.69 9.09
CA PRO A 121 10.93 2.01 9.42
C PRO A 121 10.24 2.65 10.62
N ASN A 122 10.94 3.61 11.26
CA ASN A 122 10.47 4.29 12.48
C ASN A 122 9.17 5.11 12.30
N GLY A 123 8.70 5.32 11.07
CA GLY A 123 7.42 5.98 10.78
C GLY A 123 6.21 5.10 10.99
N VAL A 124 6.38 3.77 10.99
CA VAL A 124 5.25 2.82 11.04
C VAL A 124 4.67 2.77 12.45
N GLU A 125 3.37 3.03 12.57
CA GLU A 125 2.63 3.02 13.83
C GLU A 125 1.76 1.76 14.00
N SER A 126 1.38 1.10 12.88
CA SER A 126 0.53 -0.09 12.91
C SER A 126 0.90 -1.12 11.86
N ILE A 127 0.75 -2.39 12.23
CA ILE A 127 0.90 -3.55 11.37
C ILE A 127 -0.40 -4.35 11.47
N GLY A 128 -0.98 -4.70 10.33
CA GLY A 128 -2.25 -5.40 10.22
C GLY A 128 -2.15 -6.90 10.53
N GLN A 129 -3.32 -7.53 10.61
CA GLN A 129 -3.43 -8.97 10.88
C GLN A 129 -2.78 -9.79 9.78
N CYS A 130 -2.13 -10.89 10.16
CA CYS A 130 -1.51 -11.82 9.23
C CYS A 130 -0.49 -11.18 8.27
N ALA A 131 0.03 -9.97 8.57
CA ALA A 131 0.91 -9.22 7.67
C ALA A 131 2.10 -10.04 7.15
N PHE A 132 2.69 -10.91 7.99
CA PHE A 132 3.84 -11.76 7.65
C PHE A 132 3.53 -13.26 7.71
N LEU A 133 2.25 -13.63 7.76
CA LEU A 133 1.88 -15.04 7.82
C LEU A 133 2.32 -15.77 6.54
N ARG A 134 2.89 -16.97 6.69
CA ARG A 134 3.48 -17.78 5.61
C ARG A 134 4.70 -17.16 4.89
N CYS A 135 5.41 -16.24 5.54
CA CYS A 135 6.75 -15.83 5.11
C CYS A 135 7.76 -16.88 5.63
N ASN A 136 7.80 -18.05 4.98
CA ASN A 136 8.45 -19.26 5.54
C ASN A 136 9.97 -19.14 5.69
N ASN A 137 10.62 -18.27 4.91
CA ASN A 137 12.05 -18.02 4.98
C ASN A 137 12.42 -16.74 5.75
N LEU A 138 11.42 -16.07 6.36
CA LEU A 138 11.67 -14.84 7.09
C LEU A 138 12.31 -15.15 8.44
N THR A 139 13.59 -14.85 8.57
CA THR A 139 14.40 -15.11 9.77
C THR A 139 14.58 -13.89 10.67
N THR A 140 14.44 -12.71 10.09
CA THR A 140 14.67 -11.44 10.82
C THR A 140 13.61 -10.41 10.45
N VAL A 141 12.94 -9.88 11.49
CA VAL A 141 12.05 -8.73 11.38
C VAL A 141 12.52 -7.68 12.39
N THR A 142 12.92 -6.51 11.92
CA THR A 142 13.23 -5.38 12.80
C THR A 142 11.98 -4.52 12.93
N ILE A 143 11.42 -4.45 14.13
CA ILE A 143 10.21 -3.69 14.44
C ILE A 143 10.59 -2.49 15.32
N PRO A 144 10.28 -1.26 14.91
CA PRO A 144 10.63 -0.07 15.69
C PRO A 144 9.66 0.15 16.86
N ASN A 145 10.10 0.97 17.83
CA ASN A 145 9.27 1.34 19.00
C ASN A 145 8.04 2.20 18.64
N SER A 146 7.94 2.70 17.42
CA SER A 146 6.77 3.44 16.93
C SER A 146 5.55 2.56 16.73
N VAL A 147 5.74 1.26 16.52
CA VAL A 147 4.62 0.30 16.36
C VAL A 147 3.93 0.09 17.70
N LYS A 148 2.68 0.55 17.78
CA LYS A 148 1.87 0.53 19.01
C LYS A 148 1.09 -0.77 19.21
N TYR A 149 0.83 -1.45 18.09
CA TYR A 149 -0.01 -2.66 18.10
C TYR A 149 0.39 -3.63 16.98
N ILE A 150 0.47 -4.89 17.32
CA ILE A 150 0.63 -6.03 16.40
C ILE A 150 -0.46 -7.02 16.82
N PRO A 151 -1.47 -7.28 15.96
CA PRO A 151 -2.60 -8.16 16.26
C PRO A 151 -2.20 -9.64 16.28
#